data_01bbdf19f566e6eb6004631054c151f7
#
_entry.id   01bbdf19f566e6eb6004631054c151f7
#
_cell.length_a   1.000
_cell.length_b   1.000
_cell.length_c   1.000
_cell.angle_alpha   90.00
_cell.angle_beta   90.00
_cell.angle_gamma   90.00
#
_symmetry.space_group_name_H-M   'P 1'
#
loop_
_entity.id
_entity.type
_entity.pdbx_description
1 polymer ?
#
loop_
_entity_poly.entity_id
_entity_poly.type
_entity_poly.pdbx_seq_one_letter_code
_entity_poly.pdbx_strand_id
1 'polypeptide(L)'
;TLNCTTDRCLIITGPNMAGKSTYMRQNALIALMAQIGSFVPAASCHVGVVDAIFTRIGASDDLAAGQSTFMVEMTEVAEILKNATAKSLVVLDEIGRGTSTFDGMSIARAVVEHIADPAKGLGCKTLFATHYHELTELEGTVEGVKNYNIAVKKRGEDITFLRRIVRGPADDSYGIEVAKLAGLPGSVTRRAHEVLRTLEASAPKNKVEQMDFDALQEYNSPAVPSEMMEKLETVDVETLTPIEALNFLYELKKTLKGSLNG
;
A
#
# COMPACT_ATOMS: atom_id res chain seq x y z
N THR A 1 14.49 -1.67 -15.29
CA THR A 1 15.54 -0.76 -14.77
C THR A 1 14.93 0.17 -13.74
N LEU A 2 15.51 0.24 -12.55
CA LEU A 2 15.20 1.27 -11.55
C LEU A 2 16.09 2.50 -11.81
N ASN A 3 15.53 3.68 -11.77
CA ASN A 3 16.28 4.95 -11.88
C ASN A 3 15.74 5.98 -10.87
N CYS A 4 16.36 7.17 -10.84
CA CYS A 4 15.97 8.21 -9.89
C CYS A 4 14.90 9.18 -10.46
N THR A 5 14.37 8.91 -11.63
CA THR A 5 13.42 9.79 -12.33
C THR A 5 12.11 9.07 -12.65
N THR A 6 12.05 8.42 -13.80
CA THR A 6 10.82 7.86 -14.38
C THR A 6 10.42 6.50 -13.84
N ASP A 7 11.38 5.70 -13.33
CA ASP A 7 11.17 4.32 -12.86
C ASP A 7 11.72 4.17 -11.44
N ARG A 8 11.24 5.01 -10.53
CA ARG A 8 11.71 5.10 -9.15
C ARG A 8 11.06 4.03 -8.27
N CYS A 9 9.78 3.81 -8.42
CA CYS A 9 9.01 2.79 -7.71
C CYS A 9 8.37 1.83 -8.71
N LEU A 10 8.72 0.55 -8.65
CA LEU A 10 8.13 -0.50 -9.48
C LEU A 10 7.09 -1.25 -8.67
N ILE A 11 5.80 -1.09 -9.04
CA ILE A 11 4.71 -1.90 -8.51
C ILE A 11 4.68 -3.21 -9.30
N ILE A 12 4.86 -4.33 -8.59
CA ILE A 12 4.96 -5.67 -9.18
C ILE A 12 3.73 -6.47 -8.78
N THR A 13 2.83 -6.72 -9.73
CA THR A 13 1.63 -7.53 -9.54
C THR A 13 1.79 -8.95 -10.08
N GLY A 14 0.82 -9.80 -9.83
CA GLY A 14 0.78 -11.17 -10.31
C GLY A 14 0.59 -12.19 -9.19
N PRO A 15 0.38 -13.48 -9.55
CA PRO A 15 0.03 -14.51 -8.59
C PRO A 15 1.15 -14.83 -7.60
N ASN A 16 0.76 -15.34 -6.43
CA ASN A 16 1.71 -15.91 -5.49
C ASN A 16 2.39 -17.15 -6.12
N MET A 17 3.60 -17.48 -5.69
CA MET A 17 4.47 -18.53 -6.23
C MET A 17 5.01 -18.27 -7.65
N ALA A 18 4.60 -17.20 -8.33
CA ALA A 18 5.11 -16.86 -9.66
C ALA A 18 6.55 -16.32 -9.65
N GLY A 19 7.06 -15.92 -8.47
CA GLY A 19 8.44 -15.48 -8.28
C GLY A 19 8.66 -13.98 -8.03
N LYS A 20 7.61 -13.22 -7.66
CA LYS A 20 7.73 -11.78 -7.29
C LYS A 20 8.80 -11.55 -6.23
N SER A 21 8.63 -12.15 -5.06
CA SER A 21 9.55 -12.02 -3.92
C SER A 21 10.97 -12.47 -4.26
N THR A 22 11.10 -13.55 -5.05
CA THR A 22 12.41 -14.05 -5.53
C THR A 22 13.11 -13.02 -6.40
N TYR A 23 12.38 -12.42 -7.35
CA TYR A 23 12.92 -11.36 -8.20
C TYR A 23 13.37 -10.13 -7.39
N MET A 24 12.58 -9.70 -6.43
CA MET A 24 12.92 -8.54 -5.60
C MET A 24 14.15 -8.80 -4.72
N ARG A 25 14.21 -9.98 -4.06
CA ARG A 25 15.38 -10.40 -3.28
C ARG A 25 16.64 -10.48 -4.14
N GLN A 26 16.52 -11.03 -5.36
CA GLN A 26 17.63 -11.09 -6.32
C GLN A 26 18.19 -9.69 -6.62
N ASN A 27 17.33 -8.70 -6.84
CA ASN A 27 17.78 -7.33 -7.11
C ASN A 27 18.50 -6.71 -5.91
N ALA A 28 17.99 -6.90 -4.68
CA ALA A 28 18.65 -6.45 -3.46
C ALA A 28 20.04 -7.10 -3.28
N LEU A 29 20.11 -8.43 -3.49
CA LEU A 29 21.39 -9.15 -3.39
C LEU A 29 22.39 -8.73 -4.46
N ILE A 30 21.96 -8.51 -5.72
CA ILE A 30 22.84 -8.02 -6.78
C ILE A 30 23.38 -6.63 -6.43
N ALA A 31 22.54 -5.73 -5.92
CA ALA A 31 22.98 -4.40 -5.49
C ALA A 31 24.03 -4.49 -4.35
N LEU A 32 23.79 -5.35 -3.36
CA LEU A 32 24.72 -5.60 -2.26
C LEU A 32 26.06 -6.17 -2.78
N MET A 33 26.00 -7.23 -3.60
CA MET A 33 27.20 -7.88 -4.16
C MET A 33 28.02 -6.89 -4.98
N ALA A 34 27.39 -6.09 -5.82
CA ALA A 34 28.09 -5.09 -6.62
C ALA A 34 28.79 -4.04 -5.74
N GLN A 35 28.16 -3.60 -4.65
CA GLN A 35 28.73 -2.57 -3.75
C GLN A 35 29.91 -3.09 -2.92
N ILE A 36 29.95 -4.37 -2.59
CA ILE A 36 31.11 -4.97 -1.90
C ILE A 36 32.21 -5.41 -2.87
N GLY A 37 32.09 -5.10 -4.17
CA GLY A 37 33.07 -5.43 -5.20
C GLY A 37 33.04 -6.88 -5.67
N SER A 38 31.97 -7.63 -5.41
CA SER A 38 31.78 -9.00 -5.88
C SER A 38 31.26 -9.04 -7.31
N PHE A 39 31.58 -10.15 -8.01
CA PHE A 39 30.90 -10.47 -9.26
C PHE A 39 29.42 -10.74 -9.01
N VAL A 40 28.60 -10.36 -9.98
CA VAL A 40 27.14 -10.53 -9.94
C VAL A 40 26.68 -11.54 -11.00
N PRO A 41 25.61 -12.29 -10.79
CA PRO A 41 25.10 -13.27 -11.72
C PRO A 41 24.31 -12.59 -12.88
N ALA A 42 25.00 -11.79 -13.67
CA ALA A 42 24.45 -11.08 -14.82
C ALA A 42 25.50 -10.93 -15.93
N ALA A 43 25.04 -10.88 -17.19
CA ALA A 43 25.93 -10.64 -18.34
C ALA A 43 26.50 -9.21 -18.31
N SER A 44 25.73 -8.25 -17.80
CA SER A 44 26.16 -6.88 -17.53
C SER A 44 25.34 -6.31 -16.38
N CYS A 45 25.95 -5.44 -15.58
CA CYS A 45 25.27 -4.81 -14.45
C CYS A 45 25.78 -3.37 -14.27
N HIS A 46 24.86 -2.43 -14.19
CA HIS A 46 25.15 -1.04 -13.84
C HIS A 46 24.34 -0.69 -12.58
N VAL A 47 25.04 -0.50 -11.47
CA VAL A 47 24.43 -0.23 -10.15
C VAL A 47 24.93 1.10 -9.65
N GLY A 48 24.02 2.05 -9.41
CA GLY A 48 24.34 3.25 -8.66
C GLY A 48 24.54 2.95 -7.17
N VAL A 49 25.39 3.70 -6.51
CA VAL A 49 25.61 3.56 -5.09
C VAL A 49 24.32 3.79 -4.31
N VAL A 50 24.02 2.88 -3.38
CA VAL A 50 22.93 3.03 -2.41
C VAL A 50 23.53 3.14 -1.01
N ASP A 51 22.93 3.99 -0.16
CA ASP A 51 23.39 4.17 1.22
C ASP A 51 22.91 3.05 2.16
N ALA A 52 21.72 2.50 1.86
CA ALA A 52 21.15 1.39 2.60
C ALA A 52 20.22 0.55 1.71
N ILE A 53 20.03 -0.72 2.10
CA ILE A 53 19.07 -1.63 1.49
C ILE A 53 18.11 -2.06 2.58
N PHE A 54 16.85 -1.66 2.45
CA PHE A 54 15.78 -2.04 3.36
C PHE A 54 14.90 -3.10 2.73
N THR A 55 14.56 -4.12 3.49
CA THR A 55 13.69 -5.19 3.00
C THR A 55 12.61 -5.53 4.01
N ARG A 56 11.36 -5.57 3.55
CA ARG A 56 10.24 -6.18 4.26
C ARG A 56 9.66 -7.26 3.36
N ILE A 57 10.01 -8.51 3.62
CA ILE A 57 9.65 -9.66 2.76
C ILE A 57 9.20 -10.82 3.64
N GLY A 58 7.91 -11.14 3.57
CA GLY A 58 7.29 -12.24 4.30
C GLY A 58 7.09 -11.91 5.79
N ALA A 59 6.10 -12.55 6.41
CA ALA A 59 6.00 -12.60 7.86
C ALA A 59 6.83 -13.77 8.38
N SER A 60 7.80 -13.54 9.24
CA SER A 60 8.17 -14.57 10.21
C SER A 60 7.15 -14.45 11.34
N ASP A 61 6.35 -15.50 11.55
CA ASP A 61 5.51 -15.62 12.74
C ASP A 61 6.42 -15.71 13.96
N ASP A 62 6.76 -14.57 14.53
CA ASP A 62 7.41 -14.57 15.85
C ASP A 62 6.31 -14.69 16.93
N LEU A 63 5.82 -15.93 17.07
CA LEU A 63 4.84 -16.32 18.08
C LEU A 63 5.37 -16.09 19.51
N ALA A 64 6.67 -15.92 19.70
CA ALA A 64 7.30 -15.76 21.01
C ALA A 64 7.06 -14.36 21.61
N ALA A 65 6.84 -13.33 20.79
CA ALA A 65 6.67 -11.96 21.26
C ALA A 65 5.21 -11.54 21.56
N GLY A 66 4.22 -12.39 21.27
CA GLY A 66 2.79 -12.12 21.53
C GLY A 66 2.21 -10.95 20.73
N GLN A 67 2.94 -10.44 19.73
CA GLN A 67 2.46 -9.37 18.85
C GLN A 67 1.75 -9.97 17.64
N SER A 68 0.72 -9.25 17.13
CA SER A 68 0.10 -9.66 15.89
C SER A 68 1.09 -9.48 14.73
N THR A 69 1.03 -10.38 13.73
CA THR A 69 1.86 -10.31 12.52
C THR A 69 1.72 -8.96 11.80
N PHE A 70 0.53 -8.36 11.85
CA PHE A 70 0.27 -7.03 11.30
C PHE A 70 1.00 -5.93 12.08
N MET A 71 1.07 -6.00 13.41
CA MET A 71 1.80 -5.02 14.22
C MET A 71 3.31 -5.07 13.96
N VAL A 72 3.86 -6.28 13.83
CA VAL A 72 5.27 -6.48 13.44
C VAL A 72 5.53 -5.87 12.06
N GLU A 73 4.67 -6.16 11.08
CA GLU A 73 4.74 -5.60 9.74
C GLU A 73 4.76 -4.07 9.77
N MET A 74 3.82 -3.45 10.48
CA MET A 74 3.73 -1.99 10.57
C MET A 74 4.94 -1.37 11.27
N THR A 75 5.49 -2.02 12.28
CA THR A 75 6.71 -1.58 12.96
C THR A 75 7.91 -1.60 12.01
N GLU A 76 8.08 -2.68 11.24
CA GLU A 76 9.16 -2.78 10.25
C GLU A 76 9.01 -1.73 9.14
N VAL A 77 7.79 -1.52 8.63
CA VAL A 77 7.53 -0.46 7.64
C VAL A 77 7.82 0.92 8.22
N ALA A 78 7.40 1.20 9.46
CA ALA A 78 7.67 2.48 10.13
C ALA A 78 9.18 2.74 10.26
N GLU A 79 9.97 1.73 10.64
CA GLU A 79 11.44 1.84 10.72
C GLU A 79 12.07 2.10 9.34
N ILE A 80 11.57 1.46 8.29
CA ILE A 80 12.02 1.72 6.92
C ILE A 80 11.74 3.17 6.54
N LEU A 81 10.50 3.63 6.70
CA LEU A 81 10.10 4.99 6.32
C LEU A 81 10.85 6.07 7.10
N LYS A 82 11.23 5.79 8.35
CA LYS A 82 12.00 6.70 9.21
C LYS A 82 13.48 6.80 8.82
N ASN A 83 14.08 5.71 8.35
CA ASN A 83 15.53 5.62 8.13
C ASN A 83 15.94 5.65 6.67
N ALA A 84 15.04 5.38 5.73
CA ALA A 84 15.35 5.42 4.30
C ALA A 84 15.57 6.86 3.81
N THR A 85 16.45 7.00 2.82
CA THR A 85 16.75 8.27 2.14
C THR A 85 16.49 8.15 0.64
N ALA A 86 16.56 9.24 -0.10
CA ALA A 86 16.44 9.23 -1.56
C ALA A 86 17.50 8.34 -2.27
N LYS A 87 18.57 7.96 -1.57
CA LYS A 87 19.62 7.08 -2.10
C LYS A 87 19.43 5.61 -1.74
N SER A 88 18.46 5.28 -0.88
CA SER A 88 18.21 3.92 -0.44
C SER A 88 17.55 3.05 -1.52
N LEU A 89 17.72 1.74 -1.41
CA LEU A 89 16.94 0.73 -2.12
C LEU A 89 15.97 0.09 -1.13
N VAL A 90 14.68 0.19 -1.42
CA VAL A 90 13.62 -0.36 -0.58
C VAL A 90 12.91 -1.50 -1.31
N VAL A 91 12.68 -2.60 -0.59
CA VAL A 91 11.98 -3.79 -1.09
C VAL A 91 10.84 -4.12 -0.14
N LEU A 92 9.60 -3.96 -0.61
CA LEU A 92 8.38 -4.19 0.16
C LEU A 92 7.52 -5.26 -0.50
N ASP A 93 7.18 -6.31 0.24
CA ASP A 93 6.41 -7.45 -0.28
C ASP A 93 5.12 -7.63 0.51
N GLU A 94 3.99 -7.46 -0.20
CA GLU A 94 2.62 -7.68 0.27
C GLU A 94 2.26 -6.88 1.55
N ILE A 95 2.58 -5.60 1.58
CA ILE A 95 2.23 -4.71 2.68
C ILE A 95 0.71 -4.56 2.81
N GLY A 96 0.20 -4.58 4.05
CA GLY A 96 -1.22 -4.42 4.38
C GLY A 96 -2.03 -5.73 4.34
N ARG A 97 -1.39 -6.89 4.17
CA ARG A 97 -2.10 -8.18 4.08
C ARG A 97 -2.68 -8.66 5.41
N GLY A 98 -2.13 -8.21 6.52
CA GLY A 98 -2.50 -8.68 7.87
C GLY A 98 -3.75 -8.04 8.49
N THR A 99 -4.50 -7.21 7.74
CA THR A 99 -5.69 -6.50 8.21
C THR A 99 -6.84 -6.59 7.21
N SER A 100 -7.92 -5.81 7.40
CA SER A 100 -9.03 -5.76 6.45
C SER A 100 -8.56 -5.27 5.08
N THR A 101 -9.23 -5.71 4.00
CA THR A 101 -8.81 -5.40 2.61
C THR A 101 -8.70 -3.90 2.37
N PHE A 102 -9.68 -3.11 2.81
CA PHE A 102 -9.68 -1.66 2.58
C PHE A 102 -8.62 -0.93 3.40
N ASP A 103 -8.44 -1.30 4.68
CA ASP A 103 -7.39 -0.71 5.52
C ASP A 103 -6.00 -1.04 4.97
N GLY A 104 -5.79 -2.32 4.63
CA GLY A 104 -4.51 -2.78 4.08
C GLY A 104 -4.16 -2.10 2.76
N MET A 105 -5.13 -1.98 1.85
CA MET A 105 -4.96 -1.28 0.57
C MET A 105 -4.68 0.21 0.78
N SER A 106 -5.39 0.87 1.70
CA SER A 106 -5.20 2.29 2.01
C SER A 106 -3.80 2.56 2.56
N ILE A 107 -3.33 1.72 3.48
CA ILE A 107 -1.96 1.80 4.03
C ILE A 107 -0.94 1.56 2.93
N ALA A 108 -1.10 0.51 2.12
CA ALA A 108 -0.19 0.19 1.04
C ALA A 108 -0.07 1.33 0.02
N ARG A 109 -1.20 1.95 -0.34
CA ARG A 109 -1.25 3.12 -1.22
C ARG A 109 -0.49 4.30 -0.64
N ALA A 110 -0.80 4.68 0.60
CA ALA A 110 -0.14 5.79 1.29
C ALA A 110 1.39 5.59 1.41
N VAL A 111 1.82 4.35 1.68
CA VAL A 111 3.25 3.98 1.71
C VAL A 111 3.90 4.17 0.36
N VAL A 112 3.28 3.71 -0.74
CA VAL A 112 3.82 3.90 -2.11
C VAL A 112 3.90 5.37 -2.46
N GLU A 113 2.85 6.15 -2.21
CA GLU A 113 2.82 7.60 -2.48
C GLU A 113 3.93 8.32 -1.71
N HIS A 114 4.11 8.01 -0.42
CA HIS A 114 5.17 8.60 0.41
C HIS A 114 6.57 8.23 -0.07
N ILE A 115 6.80 6.96 -0.45
CA ILE A 115 8.12 6.50 -0.91
C ILE A 115 8.47 7.05 -2.30
N ALA A 116 7.49 7.15 -3.19
CA ALA A 116 7.72 7.53 -4.58
C ALA A 116 7.90 9.04 -4.78
N ASP A 117 7.29 9.88 -3.94
CA ASP A 117 7.34 11.34 -4.09
C ASP A 117 8.64 11.93 -3.52
N PRO A 118 9.50 12.54 -4.34
CA PRO A 118 10.73 13.16 -3.87
C PRO A 118 10.53 14.54 -3.22
N ALA A 119 9.37 15.17 -3.42
CA ALA A 119 9.08 16.51 -2.89
C ALA A 119 8.42 16.44 -1.49
N LYS A 120 7.53 15.48 -1.30
CA LYS A 120 6.76 15.33 -0.05
C LYS A 120 7.17 14.10 0.78
N GLY A 121 7.96 13.19 0.21
CA GLY A 121 8.36 11.93 0.85
C GLY A 121 9.84 11.61 0.63
N LEU A 122 10.13 10.32 0.41
CA LEU A 122 11.51 9.81 0.35
C LEU A 122 12.15 9.92 -1.03
N GLY A 123 11.40 9.69 -2.10
CA GLY A 123 11.93 9.67 -3.47
C GLY A 123 12.97 8.55 -3.73
N CYS A 124 12.95 7.46 -2.98
CA CYS A 124 13.93 6.38 -3.08
C CYS A 124 13.56 5.32 -4.13
N LYS A 125 14.56 4.51 -4.52
CA LYS A 125 14.34 3.37 -5.42
C LYS A 125 13.61 2.26 -4.69
N THR A 126 12.47 1.85 -5.24
CA THR A 126 11.60 0.88 -4.56
C THR A 126 11.12 -0.23 -5.48
N LEU A 127 11.14 -1.45 -4.98
CA LEU A 127 10.43 -2.60 -5.51
C LEU A 127 9.28 -2.93 -4.57
N PHE A 128 8.05 -2.82 -5.06
CA PHE A 128 6.84 -3.00 -4.27
C PHE A 128 5.98 -4.11 -4.87
N ALA A 129 5.95 -5.28 -4.26
CA ALA A 129 5.05 -6.35 -4.70
C ALA A 129 3.71 -6.27 -3.94
N THR A 130 2.63 -6.45 -4.67
CA THR A 130 1.29 -6.40 -4.09
C THR A 130 0.32 -7.34 -4.83
N HIS A 131 -0.73 -7.73 -4.12
CA HIS A 131 -1.91 -8.38 -4.66
C HIS A 131 -3.08 -7.39 -4.86
N TYR A 132 -2.93 -6.14 -4.43
CA TYR A 132 -3.91 -5.08 -4.67
C TYR A 132 -3.75 -4.53 -6.08
N HIS A 133 -4.65 -4.92 -6.99
CA HIS A 133 -4.62 -4.48 -8.38
C HIS A 133 -4.90 -2.99 -8.52
N GLU A 134 -5.65 -2.41 -7.59
CA GLU A 134 -6.00 -0.99 -7.54
C GLU A 134 -4.76 -0.09 -7.46
N LEU A 135 -3.68 -0.57 -6.84
CA LEU A 135 -2.43 0.20 -6.75
C LEU A 135 -1.76 0.43 -8.12
N THR A 136 -2.16 -0.32 -9.15
CA THR A 136 -1.64 -0.09 -10.51
C THR A 136 -2.08 1.24 -11.11
N GLU A 137 -3.15 1.84 -10.60
CA GLU A 137 -3.60 3.18 -11.01
C GLU A 137 -2.60 4.28 -10.65
N LEU A 138 -1.72 4.03 -9.67
CA LEU A 138 -0.70 4.99 -9.23
C LEU A 138 0.30 5.34 -10.35
N GLU A 139 0.49 4.51 -11.36
CA GLU A 139 1.34 4.85 -12.52
C GLU A 139 0.85 6.09 -13.26
N GLY A 140 -0.47 6.34 -13.26
CA GLY A 140 -1.07 7.51 -13.91
C GLY A 140 -1.08 8.78 -13.06
N THR A 141 -0.92 8.64 -11.74
CA THR A 141 -1.13 9.74 -10.78
C THR A 141 0.12 10.12 -9.99
N VAL A 142 1.07 9.20 -9.83
CA VAL A 142 2.30 9.43 -9.06
C VAL A 142 3.52 9.34 -9.97
N GLU A 143 4.26 10.42 -10.07
CA GLU A 143 5.49 10.48 -10.88
C GLU A 143 6.54 9.49 -10.37
N GLY A 144 7.17 8.76 -11.30
CA GLY A 144 8.19 7.77 -10.96
C GLY A 144 7.66 6.39 -10.58
N VAL A 145 6.33 6.20 -10.52
CA VAL A 145 5.71 4.89 -10.34
C VAL A 145 5.53 4.20 -11.69
N LYS A 146 5.84 2.90 -11.75
CA LYS A 146 5.70 2.07 -12.94
C LYS A 146 5.19 0.68 -12.60
N ASN A 147 4.26 0.18 -13.42
CA ASN A 147 3.67 -1.13 -13.27
C ASN A 147 4.46 -2.20 -14.00
N TYR A 148 4.64 -3.31 -13.32
CA TYR A 148 5.21 -4.53 -13.84
C TYR A 148 4.40 -5.72 -13.35
N ASN A 149 4.44 -6.81 -14.10
CA ASN A 149 3.83 -8.06 -13.68
C ASN A 149 4.73 -9.25 -14.00
N ILE A 150 4.40 -10.41 -13.44
CA ILE A 150 5.03 -11.66 -13.82
C ILE A 150 4.27 -12.27 -15.00
N ALA A 151 4.99 -12.50 -16.10
CA ALA A 151 4.42 -13.08 -17.30
C ALA A 151 3.88 -14.49 -17.02
N VAL A 152 2.64 -14.71 -17.42
CA VAL A 152 1.94 -15.99 -17.33
C VAL A 152 1.56 -16.43 -18.76
N LYS A 153 1.76 -17.70 -19.07
CA LYS A 153 1.30 -18.29 -20.33
C LYS A 153 0.10 -19.19 -20.04
N LYS A 154 -1.03 -18.86 -20.62
CA LYS A 154 -2.26 -19.64 -20.53
C LYS A 154 -2.38 -20.55 -21.73
N ARG A 155 -2.64 -21.84 -21.53
CA ARG A 155 -2.98 -22.83 -22.56
C ARG A 155 -4.25 -23.56 -22.14
N GLY A 156 -5.41 -23.13 -22.66
CA GLY A 156 -6.71 -23.62 -22.22
C GLY A 156 -6.92 -23.35 -20.73
N GLU A 157 -7.10 -24.38 -19.94
CA GLU A 157 -7.24 -24.29 -18.47
C GLU A 157 -5.92 -24.37 -17.71
N ASP A 158 -4.79 -24.60 -18.39
CA ASP A 158 -3.49 -24.71 -17.75
C ASP A 158 -2.74 -23.40 -17.82
N ILE A 159 -2.08 -23.05 -16.71
CA ILE A 159 -1.20 -21.88 -16.60
C ILE A 159 0.25 -22.30 -16.38
N THR A 160 1.16 -21.57 -17.00
CA THR A 160 2.60 -21.70 -16.80
C THR A 160 3.18 -20.35 -16.42
N PHE A 161 3.81 -20.27 -15.25
CA PHE A 161 4.53 -19.08 -14.81
C PHE A 161 5.87 -18.99 -15.55
N LEU A 162 6.05 -17.94 -16.36
CA LEU A 162 7.28 -17.77 -17.15
C LEU A 162 8.44 -17.22 -16.32
N ARG A 163 8.20 -16.80 -15.08
CA ARG A 163 9.19 -16.21 -14.16
C ARG A 163 9.95 -15.03 -14.79
N ARG A 164 9.27 -14.28 -15.62
CA ARG A 164 9.79 -13.08 -16.28
C ARG A 164 8.95 -11.88 -15.86
N ILE A 165 9.62 -10.83 -15.45
CA ILE A 165 8.98 -9.54 -15.18
C ILE A 165 8.81 -8.81 -16.50
N VAL A 166 7.59 -8.38 -16.77
CA VAL A 166 7.20 -7.62 -17.98
C VAL A 166 6.51 -6.33 -17.57
N ARG A 167 6.55 -5.33 -18.45
CA ARG A 167 5.93 -4.03 -18.24
C ARG A 167 4.41 -4.15 -18.29
N GLY A 168 3.72 -3.36 -17.47
CA GLY A 168 2.26 -3.27 -17.39
C GLY A 168 1.68 -3.98 -16.16
N PRO A 169 0.41 -3.72 -15.83
CA PRO A 169 -0.31 -4.43 -14.76
C PRO A 169 -0.56 -5.90 -15.14
N ALA A 170 -0.90 -6.73 -14.15
CA ALA A 170 -1.41 -8.08 -14.43
C ALA A 170 -2.88 -7.97 -14.88
N ASP A 171 -3.20 -8.68 -15.96
CA ASP A 171 -4.56 -8.63 -16.55
C ASP A 171 -5.60 -9.41 -15.72
N ASP A 172 -5.17 -10.51 -15.05
CA ASP A 172 -6.04 -11.42 -14.30
C ASP A 172 -5.47 -11.79 -12.92
N SER A 173 -6.35 -12.16 -11.99
CA SER A 173 -5.98 -12.88 -10.78
C SER A 173 -5.92 -14.38 -11.08
N TYR A 174 -4.85 -15.05 -10.66
CA TYR A 174 -4.64 -16.48 -10.92
C TYR A 174 -4.76 -17.33 -9.65
N GLY A 175 -5.47 -16.84 -8.63
CA GLY A 175 -5.57 -17.52 -7.34
C GLY A 175 -6.25 -18.90 -7.43
N ILE A 176 -7.30 -19.04 -8.24
CA ILE A 176 -8.02 -20.31 -8.41
C ILE A 176 -7.17 -21.32 -9.20
N GLU A 177 -6.43 -20.86 -10.20
CA GLU A 177 -5.50 -21.69 -10.96
C GLU A 177 -4.34 -22.19 -10.08
N VAL A 178 -3.80 -21.34 -9.21
CA VAL A 178 -2.80 -21.76 -8.21
C VAL A 178 -3.39 -22.80 -7.26
N ALA A 179 -4.63 -22.61 -6.81
CA ALA A 179 -5.32 -23.58 -5.95
C ALA A 179 -5.52 -24.93 -6.65
N LYS A 180 -5.85 -24.93 -7.97
CA LYS A 180 -5.92 -26.13 -8.81
C LYS A 180 -4.56 -26.82 -8.88
N LEU A 181 -3.47 -26.08 -9.11
CA LEU A 181 -2.11 -26.61 -9.12
C LEU A 181 -1.67 -27.19 -7.78
N ALA A 182 -2.16 -26.63 -6.67
CA ALA A 182 -1.94 -27.14 -5.31
C ALA A 182 -2.75 -28.41 -4.99
N GLY A 183 -3.62 -28.87 -5.90
CA GLY A 183 -4.36 -30.10 -5.75
C GLY A 183 -5.74 -29.95 -5.12
N LEU A 184 -6.33 -28.74 -5.08
CA LEU A 184 -7.72 -28.58 -4.64
C LEU A 184 -8.66 -29.39 -5.55
N PRO A 185 -9.71 -30.08 -4.98
CA PRO A 185 -10.66 -30.84 -5.77
C PRO A 185 -11.32 -29.99 -6.88
N GLY A 186 -11.52 -30.58 -8.05
CA GLY A 186 -12.10 -29.89 -9.22
C GLY A 186 -13.54 -29.37 -8.99
N SER A 187 -14.29 -29.96 -8.06
CA SER A 187 -15.59 -29.43 -7.64
C SER A 187 -15.48 -28.09 -6.90
N VAL A 188 -14.45 -27.95 -6.05
CA VAL A 188 -14.18 -26.72 -5.28
C VAL A 188 -13.69 -25.60 -6.21
N THR A 189 -12.76 -25.90 -7.10
CA THR A 189 -12.22 -24.90 -8.04
C THR A 189 -13.28 -24.42 -9.03
N ARG A 190 -14.15 -25.30 -9.54
CA ARG A 190 -15.32 -24.90 -10.36
C ARG A 190 -16.25 -23.96 -9.60
N ARG A 191 -16.59 -24.31 -8.35
CA ARG A 191 -17.44 -23.46 -7.53
C ARG A 191 -16.79 -22.10 -7.24
N ALA A 192 -15.47 -22.08 -7.02
CA ALA A 192 -14.72 -20.85 -6.83
C ALA A 192 -14.81 -19.94 -8.07
N HIS A 193 -14.70 -20.46 -9.28
CA HIS A 193 -14.91 -19.69 -10.52
C HIS A 193 -16.34 -19.12 -10.65
N GLU A 194 -17.36 -19.89 -10.28
CA GLU A 194 -18.75 -19.39 -10.28
C GLU A 194 -18.93 -18.23 -9.30
N VAL A 195 -18.39 -18.38 -8.08
CA VAL A 195 -18.44 -17.34 -7.05
C VAL A 195 -17.68 -16.08 -7.51
N LEU A 196 -16.46 -16.25 -8.08
CA LEU A 196 -15.67 -15.14 -8.60
C LEU A 196 -16.46 -14.33 -9.65
N ARG A 197 -17.07 -14.99 -10.63
CA ARG A 197 -17.92 -14.33 -11.65
C ARG A 197 -19.07 -13.55 -11.02
N THR A 198 -19.68 -14.10 -9.97
CA THR A 198 -20.78 -13.42 -9.27
C THR A 198 -20.28 -12.17 -8.53
N LEU A 199 -19.13 -12.25 -7.88
CA LEU A 199 -18.50 -11.12 -7.20
C LEU A 199 -18.06 -10.03 -8.17
N GLU A 200 -17.42 -10.39 -9.29
CA GLU A 200 -17.02 -9.46 -10.34
C GLU A 200 -18.23 -8.77 -11.01
N ALA A 201 -19.32 -9.50 -11.19
CA ALA A 201 -20.57 -8.93 -11.72
C ALA A 201 -21.27 -8.01 -10.72
N SER A 202 -21.09 -8.24 -9.42
CA SER A 202 -21.69 -7.46 -8.33
C SER A 202 -20.80 -6.30 -7.89
N ALA A 203 -19.51 -6.34 -8.25
CA ALA A 203 -18.60 -5.24 -7.96
C ALA A 203 -19.13 -4.00 -8.70
N PRO A 204 -19.39 -2.89 -8.02
CA PRO A 204 -19.72 -1.66 -8.69
C PRO A 204 -18.56 -1.38 -9.65
N LYS A 205 -18.87 -1.13 -10.92
CA LYS A 205 -17.92 -0.57 -11.89
C LYS A 205 -17.65 0.88 -11.49
N ASN A 206 -17.13 1.07 -10.29
CA ASN A 206 -16.62 2.34 -9.89
C ASN A 206 -15.28 2.49 -10.65
N LYS A 207 -15.34 3.19 -11.78
CA LYS A 207 -14.30 4.18 -12.00
C LYS A 207 -14.18 4.89 -10.66
N VAL A 208 -13.04 4.70 -9.99
CA VAL A 208 -12.63 5.57 -8.89
C VAL A 208 -12.54 6.95 -9.55
N GLU A 209 -13.62 7.70 -9.51
CA GLU A 209 -13.55 9.14 -9.70
C GLU A 209 -12.51 9.58 -8.67
N GLN A 210 -11.52 10.30 -9.14
CA GLN A 210 -10.50 10.92 -8.31
C GLN A 210 -11.23 11.57 -7.13
N MET A 211 -11.20 10.90 -5.97
CA MET A 211 -11.53 11.55 -4.72
C MET A 211 -10.39 12.53 -4.50
N ASP A 212 -10.69 13.79 -4.74
CA ASP A 212 -9.81 14.90 -4.47
C ASP A 212 -9.44 14.82 -2.98
N PHE A 213 -8.14 14.73 -2.69
CA PHE A 213 -7.66 14.62 -1.31
C PHE A 213 -8.04 15.84 -0.47
N ASP A 214 -8.34 16.96 -1.13
CA ASP A 214 -8.88 18.16 -0.48
C ASP A 214 -10.33 17.95 0.01
N ALA A 215 -11.12 17.06 -0.60
CA ALA A 215 -12.44 16.69 -0.13
C ALA A 215 -12.42 15.78 1.12
N LEU A 216 -11.31 15.08 1.41
CA LEU A 216 -11.19 14.22 2.59
C LEU A 216 -10.82 15.02 3.86
N GLN A 217 -10.31 16.24 3.74
CA GLN A 217 -10.12 17.12 4.90
C GLN A 217 -11.46 17.62 5.48
N GLU A 218 -12.52 17.70 4.67
CA GLU A 218 -13.86 18.07 5.16
C GLU A 218 -14.62 16.92 5.84
N TYR A 219 -14.21 15.63 5.64
CA TYR A 219 -14.97 14.49 6.14
C TYR A 219 -14.55 13.96 7.52
N ASN A 220 -13.42 14.41 8.08
CA ASN A 220 -12.88 13.93 9.36
C ASN A 220 -12.89 14.93 10.50
N SER A 221 -13.48 16.09 10.33
CA SER A 221 -13.88 16.94 11.45
C SER A 221 -15.38 16.79 11.64
N PRO A 222 -15.88 16.37 12.83
CA PRO A 222 -17.28 16.58 13.14
C PRO A 222 -17.53 18.08 12.96
N ALA A 223 -18.40 18.45 12.01
CA ALA A 223 -18.68 19.83 11.71
C ALA A 223 -19.16 20.49 13.02
N VAL A 224 -18.25 21.22 13.67
CA VAL A 224 -18.63 22.07 14.80
C VAL A 224 -19.54 23.12 14.21
N PRO A 225 -20.80 23.26 14.69
CA PRO A 225 -21.73 24.25 14.16
C PRO A 225 -21.04 25.62 14.15
N SER A 226 -21.14 26.36 13.04
CA SER A 226 -20.49 27.67 12.87
C SER A 226 -20.84 28.64 14.00
N GLU A 227 -22.06 28.56 14.51
CA GLU A 227 -22.51 29.32 15.71
C GLU A 227 -21.73 29.00 16.98
N MET A 228 -21.17 27.79 17.10
CA MET A 228 -20.38 27.35 18.24
C MET A 228 -18.93 27.83 18.12
N MET A 229 -18.38 27.87 16.91
CA MET A 229 -17.07 28.46 16.64
C MET A 229 -17.07 29.97 16.91
N GLU A 230 -18.10 30.67 16.46
CA GLU A 230 -18.25 32.11 16.66
C GLU A 230 -18.36 32.47 18.17
N LYS A 231 -19.09 31.67 18.94
CA LYS A 231 -19.17 31.83 20.39
C LYS A 231 -17.83 31.55 21.09
N LEU A 232 -17.04 30.60 20.63
CA LEU A 232 -15.71 30.30 21.17
C LEU A 232 -14.69 31.37 20.82
N GLU A 233 -14.74 31.95 19.63
CA GLU A 233 -13.85 33.03 19.20
C GLU A 233 -14.14 34.36 19.90
N THR A 234 -15.40 34.61 20.28
CA THR A 234 -15.81 35.89 20.92
C THR A 234 -15.71 35.92 22.42
N VAL A 235 -15.56 34.77 23.09
CA VAL A 235 -15.50 34.70 24.56
C VAL A 235 -14.10 35.13 25.07
N ASP A 236 -14.08 36.08 25.96
CA ASP A 236 -12.87 36.47 26.68
C ASP A 236 -12.78 35.65 27.98
N VAL A 237 -11.96 34.60 27.95
CA VAL A 237 -11.81 33.63 29.05
C VAL A 237 -11.20 34.25 30.29
N GLU A 238 -10.43 35.32 30.16
CA GLU A 238 -9.75 35.99 31.31
C GLU A 238 -10.71 36.83 32.15
N THR A 239 -11.85 37.21 31.59
CA THR A 239 -12.84 38.05 32.29
C THR A 239 -14.01 37.25 32.88
N LEU A 240 -14.13 35.94 32.56
CA LEU A 240 -15.24 35.09 33.04
C LEU A 240 -15.08 34.71 34.53
N THR A 241 -16.16 34.86 35.28
CA THR A 241 -16.27 34.23 36.59
C THR A 241 -16.44 32.71 36.46
N PRO A 242 -16.12 31.91 37.50
CA PRO A 242 -16.28 30.45 37.45
C PRO A 242 -17.71 29.99 37.13
N ILE A 243 -18.73 30.74 37.55
CA ILE A 243 -20.14 30.45 37.28
C ILE A 243 -20.48 30.73 35.82
N GLU A 244 -19.99 31.82 35.26
CA GLU A 244 -20.18 32.17 33.86
C GLU A 244 -19.47 31.19 32.94
N ALA A 245 -18.28 30.76 33.28
CA ALA A 245 -17.55 29.71 32.52
C ALA A 245 -18.31 28.37 32.52
N LEU A 246 -18.90 27.98 33.65
CA LEU A 246 -19.70 26.77 33.77
C LEU A 246 -20.98 26.84 32.90
N ASN A 247 -21.67 27.99 32.92
CA ASN A 247 -22.86 28.23 32.12
C ASN A 247 -22.52 28.23 30.63
N PHE A 248 -21.41 28.84 30.23
CA PHE A 248 -20.94 28.84 28.85
C PHE A 248 -20.65 27.42 28.34
N LEU A 249 -19.96 26.60 29.13
CA LEU A 249 -19.72 25.18 28.82
C LEU A 249 -21.02 24.37 28.72
N TYR A 250 -22.01 24.68 29.58
CA TYR A 250 -23.30 24.01 29.53
C TYR A 250 -24.06 24.35 28.26
N GLU A 251 -24.08 25.60 27.80
CA GLU A 251 -24.68 26.03 26.54
C GLU A 251 -24.00 25.41 25.32
N LEU A 252 -22.66 25.37 25.28
CA LEU A 252 -21.89 24.69 24.23
C LEU A 252 -22.27 23.21 24.15
N LYS A 253 -22.36 22.52 25.27
CA LYS A 253 -22.75 21.10 25.33
C LYS A 253 -24.19 20.86 24.91
N LYS A 254 -25.10 21.79 25.15
CA LYS A 254 -26.49 21.72 24.75
C LYS A 254 -26.62 21.89 23.22
N THR A 255 -25.88 22.82 22.64
CA THR A 255 -25.82 23.05 21.18
C THR A 255 -25.26 21.83 20.44
N LEU A 256 -24.18 21.22 20.94
CA LEU A 256 -23.61 19.96 20.42
C LEU A 256 -24.59 18.79 20.44
N LYS A 257 -25.37 18.64 21.50
CA LYS A 257 -26.39 17.57 21.57
C LYS A 257 -27.59 17.80 20.66
N GLY A 258 -27.93 19.05 20.36
CA GLY A 258 -29.01 19.40 19.46
C GLY A 258 -28.67 19.13 17.99
N SER A 259 -27.41 19.30 17.60
CA SER A 259 -26.95 19.05 16.22
C SER A 259 -26.64 17.59 15.91
N LEU A 260 -26.57 16.70 16.90
CA LEU A 260 -26.37 15.24 16.73
C LEU A 260 -27.71 14.47 16.60
N ASN A 261 -28.86 15.12 16.87
CA ASN A 261 -30.19 14.49 16.84
C ASN A 261 -31.11 15.08 15.78
N GLY A 262 -30.63 15.86 14.84
CA GLY A 262 -31.31 16.35 13.61
C GLY A 262 -30.59 15.85 12.41
#